data_b9fdb4730d48b2cc60d2e7dee9a44fc7
#
_entry.id   b9fdb4730d48b2cc60d2e7dee9a44fc7
#
_cell.length_a   1.000
_cell.length_b   1.000
_cell.length_c   1.000
_cell.angle_alpha   90.00
_cell.angle_beta   90.00
_cell.angle_gamma   90.00
#
_symmetry.space_group_name_H-M   'P 1'
#
loop_
_entity.id
_entity.type
_entity.pdbx_description
1 polymer ?
#
loop_
_entity_poly.entity_id
_entity_poly.type
_entity_poly.pdbx_seq_one_letter_code
_entity_poly.pdbx_strand_id
1 'polypeptide(L)'
;MHNCGLLGKTLGHSFSKAFFENYFSENNITAVYSNFEISEIKEIESVFEQKISGLNVTIPYKELVIPFLDELSEEARQIGAVNVIQFKNGKKIGHNTDAYGFHQSIKPFLTNLHERALLLGTGGASKAVEFVFESIGLDVIHISRNPSGNKQYSYMDLNEHIRRF
;
A
#
# COMPACT_ATOMS: atom_id res chain seq x y z
N MET A 1 14.17 0.03 -22.97
CA MET A 1 14.00 -0.98 -21.90
C MET A 1 13.46 -0.28 -20.68
N HIS A 2 12.32 -0.73 -20.14
CA HIS A 2 11.76 -0.18 -18.91
C HIS A 2 12.45 -0.81 -17.70
N ASN A 3 12.75 0.00 -16.70
CA ASN A 3 13.33 -0.45 -15.44
C ASN A 3 12.33 -0.18 -14.32
N CYS A 4 11.74 -1.22 -13.77
CA CYS A 4 10.76 -1.16 -12.70
C CYS A 4 11.27 -1.91 -11.47
N GLY A 5 10.63 -1.74 -10.34
CA GLY A 5 11.01 -2.50 -9.16
C GLY A 5 10.12 -2.32 -7.95
N LEU A 6 10.51 -2.98 -6.88
CA LEU A 6 9.87 -2.90 -5.56
C LEU A 6 10.84 -2.27 -4.57
N LEU A 7 10.38 -1.22 -3.90
CA LEU A 7 11.07 -0.56 -2.80
C LEU A 7 10.51 -1.06 -1.46
N GLY A 8 11.39 -1.52 -0.58
CA GLY A 8 11.01 -1.96 0.76
C GLY A 8 12.23 -2.13 1.68
N LYS A 9 12.01 -2.53 2.93
CA LYS A 9 13.10 -2.73 3.88
C LYS A 9 13.70 -4.13 3.78
N THR A 10 12.86 -5.16 3.58
CA THR A 10 13.26 -6.56 3.45
C THR A 10 12.36 -7.21 2.42
N LEU A 11 12.93 -7.65 1.32
CA LEU A 11 12.20 -8.11 0.12
C LEU A 11 12.47 -9.57 -0.25
N GLY A 12 13.26 -10.30 0.55
CA GLY A 12 13.66 -11.68 0.26
C GLY A 12 12.50 -12.65 0.05
N HIS A 13 11.31 -12.36 0.55
CA HIS A 13 10.09 -13.15 0.37
C HIS A 13 9.08 -12.49 -0.58
N SER A 14 9.50 -11.48 -1.34
CA SER A 14 8.58 -10.75 -2.21
C SER A 14 8.18 -11.59 -3.43
N PHE A 15 6.88 -11.74 -3.60
CA PHE A 15 6.26 -12.34 -4.78
C PHE A 15 6.44 -11.49 -6.05
N SER A 16 6.54 -10.16 -5.89
CA SER A 16 6.43 -9.21 -7.00
C SER A 16 7.48 -9.42 -8.08
N LYS A 17 8.74 -9.65 -7.71
CA LYS A 17 9.81 -9.80 -8.69
C LYS A 17 9.55 -10.97 -9.64
N ALA A 18 9.31 -12.16 -9.10
CA ALA A 18 9.05 -13.36 -9.90
C ALA A 18 7.79 -13.20 -10.76
N PHE A 19 6.73 -12.58 -10.20
CA PHE A 19 5.50 -12.30 -10.93
C PHE A 19 5.74 -11.40 -12.15
N PHE A 20 6.41 -10.27 -11.97
CA PHE A 20 6.64 -9.32 -13.06
C PHE A 20 7.64 -9.82 -14.08
N GLU A 21 8.67 -10.56 -13.69
CA GLU A 21 9.61 -11.21 -14.63
C GLU A 21 8.88 -12.19 -15.55
N ASN A 22 8.01 -13.03 -14.99
CA ASN A 22 7.17 -13.95 -15.78
C ASN A 22 6.18 -13.16 -16.67
N TYR A 23 5.49 -12.18 -16.13
CA TYR A 23 4.54 -11.36 -16.87
C TYR A 23 5.20 -10.64 -18.05
N PHE A 24 6.38 -10.08 -17.88
CA PHE A 24 7.12 -9.42 -18.94
C PHE A 24 7.54 -10.40 -20.03
N SER A 25 8.00 -11.60 -19.63
CA SER A 25 8.38 -12.67 -20.56
C SER A 25 7.18 -13.14 -21.39
N GLU A 26 6.07 -13.47 -20.75
CA GLU A 26 4.86 -13.98 -21.41
C GLU A 26 4.22 -12.97 -22.37
N ASN A 27 4.34 -11.67 -22.06
CA ASN A 27 3.76 -10.59 -22.85
C ASN A 27 4.76 -9.90 -23.81
N ASN A 28 5.98 -10.43 -23.95
CA ASN A 28 7.04 -9.85 -24.78
C ASN A 28 7.35 -8.38 -24.44
N ILE A 29 7.29 -8.03 -23.16
CA ILE A 29 7.59 -6.67 -22.67
C ILE A 29 9.09 -6.57 -22.38
N THR A 30 9.78 -5.64 -23.02
CA THR A 30 11.20 -5.36 -22.77
C THR A 30 11.35 -4.52 -21.51
N ALA A 31 11.32 -5.18 -20.35
CA ALA A 31 11.44 -4.55 -19.04
C ALA A 31 12.23 -5.44 -18.06
N VAL A 32 12.75 -4.81 -17.01
CA VAL A 32 13.41 -5.48 -15.88
C VAL A 32 12.68 -5.08 -14.60
N TYR A 33 12.53 -6.03 -13.67
CA TYR A 33 11.99 -5.76 -12.36
C TYR A 33 13.02 -6.09 -11.27
N SER A 34 13.38 -5.10 -10.46
CA SER A 34 14.42 -5.21 -9.44
C SER A 34 13.88 -4.98 -8.03
N ASN A 35 14.52 -5.59 -7.04
CA ASN A 35 14.26 -5.30 -5.63
C ASN A 35 15.23 -4.21 -5.16
N PHE A 36 14.69 -3.15 -4.56
CA PHE A 36 15.43 -2.05 -3.95
C PHE A 36 15.22 -2.12 -2.44
N GLU A 37 16.12 -2.81 -1.76
CA GLU A 37 16.14 -2.87 -0.29
C GLU A 37 16.91 -1.67 0.26
N ILE A 38 16.24 -0.88 1.10
CA ILE A 38 16.85 0.26 1.79
C ILE A 38 16.60 0.13 3.31
N SER A 39 17.59 0.49 4.10
CA SER A 39 17.51 0.43 5.57
C SER A 39 16.73 1.61 6.13
N GLU A 40 16.90 2.79 5.53
CA GLU A 40 16.26 4.05 5.89
C GLU A 40 15.67 4.73 4.67
N ILE A 41 14.55 5.45 4.87
CA ILE A 41 13.82 6.09 3.75
C ILE A 41 14.67 7.12 2.98
N LYS A 42 15.64 7.75 3.61
CA LYS A 42 16.52 8.75 2.96
C LYS A 42 17.35 8.14 1.81
N GLU A 43 17.63 6.85 1.85
CA GLU A 43 18.35 6.15 0.79
C GLU A 43 17.56 6.07 -0.53
N ILE A 44 16.26 6.43 -0.51
CA ILE A 44 15.41 6.43 -1.70
C ILE A 44 15.96 7.38 -2.79
N GLU A 45 16.67 8.43 -2.43
CA GLU A 45 17.25 9.37 -3.38
C GLU A 45 18.24 8.66 -4.30
N SER A 46 19.08 7.79 -3.76
CA SER A 46 20.02 6.96 -4.55
C SER A 46 19.30 5.96 -5.48
N VAL A 47 18.10 5.53 -5.10
CA VAL A 47 17.24 4.70 -5.95
C VAL A 47 16.68 5.55 -7.10
N PHE A 48 16.26 6.77 -6.84
CA PHE A 48 15.71 7.68 -7.86
C PHE A 48 16.75 8.12 -8.90
N GLU A 49 18.03 8.13 -8.56
CA GLU A 49 19.13 8.41 -9.50
C GLU A 49 19.29 7.32 -10.59
N GLN A 50 18.79 6.13 -10.32
CA GLN A 50 18.82 5.02 -11.25
C GLN A 50 17.65 5.15 -12.24
N LYS A 51 17.86 5.42 -13.49
CA LYS A 51 16.83 5.59 -14.55
C LYS A 51 15.65 4.60 -14.45
N ILE A 52 14.78 4.83 -13.46
CA ILE A 52 13.64 3.98 -13.13
C ILE A 52 12.40 4.50 -13.85
N SER A 53 11.59 3.60 -14.41
CA SER A 53 10.33 3.92 -15.08
C SER A 53 9.13 3.88 -14.13
N GLY A 54 9.21 3.09 -13.06
CA GLY A 54 8.18 2.97 -12.03
C GLY A 54 8.64 2.12 -10.85
N LEU A 55 8.11 2.41 -9.67
CA LEU A 55 8.37 1.65 -8.46
C LEU A 55 7.07 1.26 -7.77
N ASN A 56 6.99 0.01 -7.34
CA ASN A 56 6.09 -0.35 -6.26
C ASN A 56 6.76 0.00 -4.92
N VAL A 57 5.96 0.33 -3.92
CA VAL A 57 6.42 0.64 -2.56
C VAL A 57 5.69 -0.26 -1.57
N THR A 58 6.48 -0.90 -0.69
CA THR A 58 5.93 -1.75 0.37
C THR A 58 6.42 -1.34 1.76
N ILE A 59 6.11 -2.14 2.75
CA ILE A 59 6.45 -1.92 4.16
C ILE A 59 7.95 -1.66 4.34
N PRO A 60 8.33 -0.67 5.17
CA PRO A 60 7.49 0.25 5.94
C PRO A 60 7.27 1.60 5.25
N TYR A 61 7.56 1.74 3.95
CA TYR A 61 7.80 3.02 3.29
C TYR A 61 6.58 3.66 2.62
N LYS A 62 5.39 3.01 2.61
CA LYS A 62 4.20 3.54 1.90
C LYS A 62 3.76 4.94 2.34
N GLU A 63 3.98 5.29 3.60
CA GLU A 63 3.70 6.63 4.14
C GLU A 63 4.96 7.51 4.10
N LEU A 64 6.10 6.92 4.44
CA LEU A 64 7.38 7.64 4.56
C LEU A 64 7.90 8.16 3.23
N VAL A 65 7.46 7.60 2.10
CA VAL A 65 7.88 8.01 0.76
C VAL A 65 7.25 9.34 0.31
N ILE A 66 6.11 9.70 0.88
CA ILE A 66 5.32 10.87 0.43
C ILE A 66 6.13 12.17 0.35
N PRO A 67 6.97 12.52 1.36
CA PRO A 67 7.78 13.76 1.29
C PRO A 67 8.82 13.81 0.16
N PHE A 68 9.12 12.68 -0.47
CA PHE A 68 10.12 12.56 -1.55
C PHE A 68 9.48 12.62 -2.95
N LEU A 69 8.15 12.80 -3.03
CA LEU A 69 7.38 12.84 -4.27
C LEU A 69 6.99 14.27 -4.64
N ASP A 70 6.88 14.52 -5.94
CA ASP A 70 6.53 15.83 -6.46
C ASP A 70 5.00 16.03 -6.46
N GLU A 71 4.24 14.96 -6.68
CA GLU A 71 2.77 14.98 -6.75
C GLU A 71 2.17 13.69 -6.17
N LEU A 72 0.92 13.78 -5.73
CA LEU A 72 0.09 12.63 -5.36
C LEU A 72 -1.19 12.62 -6.18
N SER A 73 -1.62 11.42 -6.58
CA SER A 73 -3.01 11.25 -7.04
C SER A 73 -3.99 11.62 -5.92
N GLU A 74 -5.19 12.01 -6.29
CA GLU A 74 -6.22 12.38 -5.31
C GLU A 74 -6.48 11.25 -4.32
N GLU A 75 -6.60 10.03 -4.82
CA GLU A 75 -6.80 8.84 -4.00
C GLU A 75 -5.63 8.59 -3.02
N ALA A 76 -4.38 8.66 -3.49
CA ALA A 76 -3.20 8.50 -2.63
C ALA A 76 -3.13 9.59 -1.55
N ARG A 77 -3.58 10.81 -1.87
CA ARG A 77 -3.66 11.94 -0.93
C ARG A 77 -4.69 11.68 0.17
N GLN A 78 -5.89 11.21 -0.20
CA GLN A 78 -6.96 10.89 0.75
C GLN A 78 -6.58 9.72 1.65
N ILE A 79 -5.97 8.68 1.09
CA ILE A 79 -5.50 7.50 1.84
C ILE A 79 -4.30 7.84 2.74
N GLY A 80 -3.45 8.79 2.35
CA GLY A 80 -2.21 9.11 3.06
C GLY A 80 -1.15 8.00 2.95
N ALA A 81 -1.18 7.20 1.88
CA ALA A 81 -0.19 6.16 1.61
C ALA A 81 -0.02 5.95 0.10
N VAL A 82 1.21 5.63 -0.30
CA VAL A 82 1.62 5.38 -1.69
C VAL A 82 2.14 3.96 -1.81
N ASN A 83 1.65 3.20 -2.78
CA ASN A 83 2.19 1.88 -3.12
C ASN A 83 2.76 1.81 -4.55
N VAL A 84 2.59 2.87 -5.36
CA VAL A 84 3.15 2.99 -6.71
C VAL A 84 3.71 4.40 -6.91
N ILE A 85 4.93 4.49 -7.43
CA ILE A 85 5.53 5.75 -7.89
C ILE A 85 5.67 5.67 -9.41
N GLN A 86 5.05 6.60 -10.11
CA GLN A 86 5.19 6.79 -11.54
C GLN A 86 6.20 7.90 -11.81
N PHE A 87 7.15 7.65 -12.70
CA PHE A 87 8.07 8.66 -13.21
C PHE A 87 7.56 9.17 -14.56
N LYS A 88 7.08 10.42 -14.59
CA LYS A 88 6.49 11.02 -15.80
C LYS A 88 6.88 12.50 -15.92
N ASN A 89 7.40 12.88 -17.09
CA ASN A 89 7.80 14.28 -17.38
C ASN A 89 8.75 14.88 -16.33
N GLY A 90 9.68 14.08 -15.81
CA GLY A 90 10.63 14.50 -14.78
C GLY A 90 10.05 14.57 -13.37
N LYS A 91 8.78 14.24 -13.17
CA LYS A 91 8.11 14.21 -11.86
C LYS A 91 7.93 12.80 -11.33
N LYS A 92 7.98 12.69 -10.02
CA LYS A 92 7.64 11.49 -9.23
C LYS A 92 6.22 11.64 -8.71
N ILE A 93 5.30 10.84 -9.23
CA ILE A 93 3.87 10.92 -8.91
C ILE A 93 3.49 9.68 -8.10
N GLY A 94 2.99 9.89 -6.89
CA GLY A 94 2.55 8.82 -6.00
C GLY A 94 1.09 8.43 -6.24
N HIS A 95 0.86 7.12 -6.31
CA HIS A 95 -0.46 6.52 -6.46
C HIS A 95 -0.73 5.48 -5.37
N ASN A 96 -2.00 5.17 -5.14
CA ASN A 96 -2.40 4.03 -4.33
C ASN A 96 -3.34 3.14 -5.14
N THR A 97 -2.89 1.93 -5.44
CA THR A 97 -3.66 0.90 -6.15
C THR A 97 -4.15 -0.20 -5.22
N ASP A 98 -3.73 -0.18 -3.93
CA ASP A 98 -4.18 -1.15 -2.94
C ASP A 98 -5.69 -1.00 -2.68
N ALA A 99 -6.19 0.24 -2.63
CA ALA A 99 -7.61 0.51 -2.42
C ALA A 99 -8.47 -0.10 -3.52
N TYR A 100 -8.12 0.15 -4.77
CA TYR A 100 -8.83 -0.45 -5.91
C TYR A 100 -8.77 -1.98 -5.88
N GLY A 101 -7.57 -2.54 -5.70
CA GLY A 101 -7.37 -3.99 -5.66
C GLY A 101 -8.17 -4.65 -4.53
N PHE A 102 -8.14 -4.06 -3.34
CA PHE A 102 -8.91 -4.55 -2.20
C PHE A 102 -10.41 -4.46 -2.45
N HIS A 103 -10.91 -3.32 -2.95
CA HIS A 103 -12.33 -3.15 -3.26
C HIS A 103 -12.83 -4.22 -4.24
N GLN A 104 -12.09 -4.46 -5.33
CA GLN A 104 -12.47 -5.49 -6.30
C GLN A 104 -12.47 -6.90 -5.68
N SER A 105 -11.52 -7.18 -4.80
CA SER A 105 -11.40 -8.51 -4.17
C SER A 105 -12.49 -8.80 -3.15
N ILE A 106 -12.94 -7.77 -2.40
CA ILE A 106 -13.94 -7.95 -1.33
C ILE A 106 -15.38 -7.83 -1.83
N LYS A 107 -15.60 -7.12 -2.93
CA LYS A 107 -16.93 -6.85 -3.48
C LYS A 107 -17.85 -8.08 -3.59
N PRO A 108 -17.38 -9.26 -4.03
CA PRO A 108 -18.24 -10.45 -4.12
C PRO A 108 -18.72 -11.00 -2.78
N PHE A 109 -18.07 -10.61 -1.68
CA PHE A 109 -18.35 -11.10 -0.32
C PHE A 109 -19.20 -10.12 0.49
N LEU A 110 -19.37 -8.89 0.00
CA LEU A 110 -20.16 -7.88 0.70
C LEU A 110 -21.64 -8.02 0.40
N THR A 111 -22.43 -7.82 1.45
CA THR A 111 -23.88 -7.76 1.40
C THR A 111 -24.38 -6.53 2.16
N ASN A 112 -25.64 -6.20 2.03
CA ASN A 112 -26.30 -5.12 2.78
C ASN A 112 -26.43 -5.39 4.31
N LEU A 113 -26.00 -6.55 4.77
CA LEU A 113 -25.99 -6.92 6.19
C LEU A 113 -24.67 -6.54 6.88
N HIS A 114 -23.64 -6.19 6.10
CA HIS A 114 -22.36 -5.76 6.65
C HIS A 114 -22.43 -4.27 6.98
N GLU A 115 -22.37 -3.93 8.25
CA GLU A 115 -22.41 -2.56 8.75
C GLU A 115 -21.06 -2.10 9.31
N ARG A 116 -20.21 -3.05 9.71
CA ARG A 116 -18.94 -2.81 10.40
C ARG A 116 -17.82 -3.66 9.85
N ALA A 117 -16.61 -3.14 9.98
CA ALA A 117 -15.37 -3.84 9.66
C ALA A 117 -14.38 -3.74 10.81
N LEU A 118 -13.78 -4.87 11.17
CA LEU A 118 -12.71 -4.94 12.14
C LEU A 118 -11.38 -5.05 11.39
N LEU A 119 -10.51 -4.07 11.57
CA LEU A 119 -9.24 -3.95 10.86
C LEU A 119 -8.06 -4.24 11.80
N LEU A 120 -7.35 -5.33 11.56
CA LEU A 120 -6.22 -5.74 12.39
C LEU A 120 -4.94 -5.07 11.92
N GLY A 121 -4.64 -3.89 12.47
CA GLY A 121 -3.46 -3.10 12.15
C GLY A 121 -3.77 -1.66 11.77
N THR A 122 -2.72 -0.81 11.75
CA THR A 122 -2.81 0.64 11.50
C THR A 122 -1.72 1.13 10.52
N GLY A 123 -1.12 0.25 9.71
CA GLY A 123 -0.09 0.60 8.74
C GLY A 123 -0.65 1.07 7.39
N GLY A 124 0.21 1.43 6.44
CA GLY A 124 -0.19 1.99 5.15
C GLY A 124 -1.15 1.13 4.32
N ALA A 125 -1.11 -0.21 4.47
CA ALA A 125 -2.11 -1.08 3.85
C ALA A 125 -3.48 -0.95 4.53
N SER A 126 -3.50 -0.82 5.87
CA SER A 126 -4.75 -0.61 6.63
C SER A 126 -5.47 0.65 6.21
N LYS A 127 -4.75 1.73 5.93
CA LYS A 127 -5.32 3.01 5.46
C LYS A 127 -6.07 2.86 4.14
N ALA A 128 -5.53 2.08 3.20
CA ALA A 128 -6.21 1.81 1.92
C ALA A 128 -7.49 0.98 2.12
N VAL A 129 -7.45 0.00 3.03
CA VAL A 129 -8.61 -0.83 3.39
C VAL A 129 -9.68 -0.01 4.10
N GLU A 130 -9.29 0.83 5.07
CA GLU A 130 -10.16 1.76 5.78
C GLU A 130 -10.88 2.69 4.80
N PHE A 131 -10.11 3.35 3.93
CA PHE A 131 -10.64 4.21 2.88
C PHE A 131 -11.74 3.53 2.04
N VAL A 132 -11.52 2.27 1.65
CA VAL A 132 -12.52 1.49 0.90
C VAL A 132 -13.76 1.24 1.73
N PHE A 133 -13.61 0.75 2.95
CA PHE A 133 -14.75 0.46 3.82
C PHE A 133 -15.58 1.70 4.12
N GLU A 134 -14.94 2.83 4.43
CA GLU A 134 -15.62 4.10 4.65
C GLU A 134 -16.35 4.59 3.38
N SER A 135 -15.74 4.44 2.19
CA SER A 135 -16.34 4.84 0.92
C SER A 135 -17.61 4.07 0.58
N ILE A 136 -17.77 2.86 1.10
CA ILE A 136 -18.97 2.03 0.94
C ILE A 136 -19.89 2.05 2.17
N GLY A 137 -19.61 2.91 3.14
CA GLY A 137 -20.47 3.20 4.29
C GLY A 137 -20.33 2.23 5.46
N LEU A 138 -19.26 1.43 5.54
CA LEU A 138 -19.01 0.59 6.71
C LEU A 138 -18.32 1.39 7.83
N ASP A 139 -18.72 1.13 9.07
CA ASP A 139 -18.04 1.63 10.25
C ASP A 139 -16.77 0.82 10.53
N VAL A 140 -15.61 1.49 10.57
CA VAL A 140 -14.32 0.81 10.73
C VAL A 140 -13.79 0.95 12.15
N ILE A 141 -13.37 -0.18 12.69
CA ILE A 141 -12.76 -0.28 14.02
C ILE A 141 -11.38 -0.90 13.87
N HIS A 142 -10.37 -0.25 14.41
CA HIS A 142 -8.99 -0.74 14.36
C HIS A 142 -8.59 -1.49 15.63
N ILE A 143 -7.89 -2.60 15.45
CA ILE A 143 -7.18 -3.29 16.52
C ILE A 143 -5.69 -3.11 16.32
N SER A 144 -5.03 -2.53 17.31
CA SER A 144 -3.60 -2.21 17.27
C SER A 144 -2.87 -2.70 18.51
N ARG A 145 -1.58 -2.96 18.36
CA ARG A 145 -0.69 -3.23 19.52
C ARG A 145 -0.51 -1.98 20.38
N ASN A 146 -0.58 -0.81 19.77
CA ASN A 146 -0.46 0.49 20.43
C ASN A 146 -1.59 1.39 19.95
N PRO A 147 -2.81 1.24 20.49
CA PRO A 147 -3.94 2.07 20.10
C PRO A 147 -3.70 3.53 20.53
N SER A 148 -3.94 4.48 19.65
CA SER A 148 -3.67 5.91 19.90
C SER A 148 -4.73 6.87 19.37
N GLY A 149 -5.81 6.36 18.79
CA GLY A 149 -6.87 7.17 18.18
C GLY A 149 -8.28 6.72 18.57
N ASN A 150 -9.25 7.48 18.12
CA ASN A 150 -10.65 7.10 18.22
C ASN A 150 -10.90 5.80 17.43
N LYS A 151 -11.79 4.94 17.93
CA LYS A 151 -12.10 3.62 17.33
C LYS A 151 -10.87 2.71 17.19
N GLN A 152 -9.82 2.95 17.98
CA GLN A 152 -8.66 2.06 18.08
C GLN A 152 -8.65 1.36 19.43
N TYR A 153 -8.54 0.04 19.39
CA TYR A 153 -8.56 -0.82 20.57
C TYR A 153 -7.37 -1.76 20.58
N SER A 154 -7.01 -2.27 21.73
CA SER A 154 -5.97 -3.29 21.85
C SER A 154 -6.50 -4.68 21.52
N TYR A 155 -5.59 -5.64 21.31
CA TYR A 155 -5.97 -7.05 21.18
C TYR A 155 -6.59 -7.62 22.47
N MET A 156 -6.29 -7.01 23.64
CA MET A 156 -6.93 -7.40 24.90
C MET A 156 -8.39 -6.93 24.93
N ASP A 157 -8.66 -5.70 24.51
CA ASP A 157 -10.03 -5.18 24.40
C ASP A 157 -10.90 -6.03 23.45
N LEU A 158 -10.30 -6.52 22.35
CA LEU A 158 -10.99 -7.40 21.43
C LEU A 158 -11.45 -8.70 22.13
N ASN A 159 -10.60 -9.31 22.93
CA ASN A 159 -10.93 -10.53 23.66
C ASN A 159 -12.03 -10.30 24.69
N GLU A 160 -12.02 -9.16 25.38
CA GLU A 160 -12.99 -8.83 26.43
C GLU A 160 -14.34 -8.37 25.87
N HIS A 161 -14.33 -7.73 24.71
CA HIS A 161 -15.49 -7.03 24.15
C HIS A 161 -15.85 -7.43 22.72
N ILE A 162 -15.41 -8.59 22.26
CA ILE A 162 -15.61 -9.05 20.87
C ILE A 162 -17.09 -8.97 20.39
N ARG A 163 -18.04 -9.04 21.32
CA ARG A 163 -19.47 -8.92 21.00
C ARG A 163 -19.93 -7.49 20.73
N ARG A 164 -19.06 -6.49 20.94
CA ARG A 164 -19.34 -5.08 20.67
C ARG A 164 -18.87 -4.64 19.30
N PHE A 165 -18.04 -5.45 18.65
CA PHE A 165 -17.47 -5.25 17.32
C PHE A 165 -18.17 -6.15 16.26
#